data_545576d5a142f573a8d0a1b0ecc95a62
#
_entry.id   545576d5a142f573a8d0a1b0ecc95a62
#
_cell.length_a   1.000
_cell.length_b   1.000
_cell.length_c   1.000
_cell.angle_alpha   90.00
_cell.angle_beta   90.00
_cell.angle_gamma   90.00
#
_symmetry.space_group_name_H-M   'P 1'
#
loop_
_entity.id
_entity.type
_entity.pdbx_description
1 polymer ?
#
loop_
_entity_poly.entity_id
_entity_poly.type
_entity_poly.pdbx_seq_one_letter_code
_entity_poly.pdbx_strand_id
1 'polypeptide(L)'
;QGFIYRLEHSKTQQAGVTASSTPDKPVLDRAAVALEDWLEASGITEGAIFRRLWKQRVGPALSPAAVGEIVQRRARQAGLEGDFGGHSLRSGFVTEASRQGVALPAIMQLTEHRAVSSVIGYFQSGSATANPAARLLED
;
A
#
# COMPACT_ATOMS: atom_id res chain seq x y z
N GLN A 1 -9.85 -16.60 4.03
CA GLN A 1 -8.68 -16.48 4.91
C GLN A 1 -8.00 -15.15 4.64
N GLY A 2 -7.54 -14.46 5.67
CA GLY A 2 -6.94 -13.14 5.53
C GLY A 2 -6.23 -12.72 6.81
N PHE A 3 -5.54 -11.60 6.71
CA PHE A 3 -4.85 -10.96 7.84
C PHE A 3 -5.45 -9.59 8.09
N ILE A 4 -5.32 -9.12 9.32
CA ILE A 4 -5.60 -7.75 9.69
C ILE A 4 -4.28 -7.08 10.05
N TYR A 5 -3.93 -6.03 9.33
CA TYR A 5 -2.77 -5.22 9.60
C TYR A 5 -3.16 -4.00 10.44
N ARG A 6 -2.46 -3.81 11.54
CA ARG A 6 -2.60 -2.62 12.39
C ARG A 6 -1.28 -1.87 12.43
N LEU A 7 -1.34 -0.58 12.11
CA LEU A 7 -0.16 0.28 12.15
C LEU A 7 -0.02 0.91 13.53
N GLU A 8 1.02 0.55 14.27
CA GLU A 8 1.25 1.08 15.62
C GLU A 8 1.87 2.48 15.60
N HIS A 9 2.68 2.79 14.58
CA HIS A 9 3.34 4.08 14.43
C HIS A 9 3.27 4.57 12.97
N SER A 10 2.98 5.86 12.79
CA SER A 10 3.02 6.52 11.49
C SER A 10 3.61 7.93 11.61
N LYS A 11 3.94 8.58 10.47
CA LYS A 11 4.41 9.98 10.46
C LYS A 11 3.43 10.95 11.11
N THR A 12 2.15 10.62 11.12
CA THR A 12 1.08 11.44 11.69
C THR A 12 0.71 11.04 13.12
N GLN A 13 1.28 9.95 13.65
CA GLN A 13 1.00 9.39 14.97
C GLN A 13 2.28 8.87 15.61
N GLN A 14 3.20 9.77 15.93
CA GLN A 14 4.50 9.41 16.51
C GLN A 14 4.41 9.00 17.99
N ALA A 15 3.34 9.34 18.67
CA ALA A 15 3.11 9.02 20.09
C ALA A 15 2.57 7.60 20.36
N GLY A 16 2.44 6.78 19.30
CA GLY A 16 1.78 5.48 19.38
C GLY A 16 0.26 5.56 19.17
N VAL A 17 -0.34 4.45 18.85
CA VAL A 17 -1.76 4.36 18.52
C VAL A 17 -2.52 3.79 19.70
N THR A 18 -3.48 4.54 20.22
CA THR A 18 -4.55 3.97 21.05
C THR A 18 -5.51 3.20 20.13
N ALA A 19 -6.08 2.11 20.63
CA ALA A 19 -6.91 1.16 19.86
C ALA A 19 -8.05 1.77 19.03
N SER A 20 -8.39 3.04 19.26
CA SER A 20 -9.48 3.76 18.58
C SER A 20 -9.06 4.66 17.44
N SER A 21 -7.74 4.83 17.16
CA SER A 21 -7.27 5.91 16.29
C SER A 21 -6.82 5.48 14.90
N THR A 22 -6.62 4.18 14.67
CA THR A 22 -6.20 3.67 13.36
C THR A 22 -7.11 2.53 12.93
N PRO A 23 -7.77 2.64 11.77
CA PRO A 23 -8.61 1.55 11.27
C PRO A 23 -7.74 0.32 10.96
N ASP A 24 -8.28 -0.84 11.28
CA ASP A 24 -7.71 -2.11 10.88
C ASP A 24 -7.69 -2.21 9.35
N LYS A 25 -6.58 -2.67 8.80
CA LYS A 25 -6.40 -2.82 7.36
C LYS A 25 -6.42 -4.29 6.98
N PRO A 26 -7.43 -4.72 6.23
CA PRO A 26 -7.49 -6.12 5.78
C PRO A 26 -6.45 -6.39 4.69
N VAL A 27 -5.80 -7.55 4.77
CA VAL A 27 -4.99 -8.13 3.73
C VAL A 27 -5.71 -9.41 3.29
N LEU A 28 -6.27 -9.40 2.09
CA LEU A 28 -7.16 -10.44 1.59
C LEU A 28 -6.64 -11.05 0.29
N ASP A 29 -7.27 -12.15 -0.11
CA ASP A 29 -7.07 -12.81 -1.40
C ASP A 29 -5.59 -13.13 -1.70
N ARG A 30 -5.11 -12.80 -2.87
CA ARG A 30 -3.75 -13.11 -3.31
C ARG A 30 -2.66 -12.50 -2.41
N ALA A 31 -2.92 -11.33 -1.84
CA ALA A 31 -1.99 -10.70 -0.92
C ALA A 31 -1.89 -11.47 0.40
N ALA A 32 -3.01 -11.98 0.90
CA ALA A 32 -3.03 -12.82 2.10
C ALA A 32 -2.29 -14.14 1.88
N VAL A 33 -2.50 -14.81 0.74
CA VAL A 33 -1.78 -16.02 0.37
C VAL A 33 -0.27 -15.78 0.33
N ALA A 34 0.15 -14.71 -0.36
CA ALA A 34 1.58 -14.38 -0.45
C ALA A 34 2.21 -14.06 0.91
N LEU A 35 1.45 -13.43 1.81
CA LEU A 35 1.92 -13.16 3.16
C LEU A 35 2.03 -14.46 3.98
N GLU A 36 1.06 -15.36 3.88
CA GLU A 36 1.08 -16.66 4.55
C GLU A 36 2.26 -17.51 4.10
N ASP A 37 2.47 -17.63 2.78
CA ASP A 37 3.61 -18.33 2.18
C ASP A 37 4.95 -17.76 2.68
N TRP A 38 5.04 -16.44 2.76
CA TRP A 38 6.23 -15.77 3.27
C TRP A 38 6.47 -16.07 4.75
N LEU A 39 5.45 -15.98 5.59
CA LEU A 39 5.58 -16.25 7.04
C LEU A 39 5.95 -17.71 7.29
N GLU A 40 5.39 -18.65 6.55
CA GLU A 40 5.73 -20.06 6.63
C GLU A 40 7.17 -20.31 6.18
N ALA A 41 7.56 -19.82 5.01
CA ALA A 41 8.90 -20.02 4.46
C ALA A 41 10.01 -19.35 5.30
N SER A 42 9.73 -18.19 5.88
CA SER A 42 10.69 -17.43 6.68
C SER A 42 10.78 -17.88 8.13
N GLY A 43 9.75 -18.53 8.67
CA GLY A 43 9.65 -18.87 10.09
C GLY A 43 9.54 -17.67 11.02
N ILE A 44 9.16 -16.50 10.51
CA ILE A 44 9.02 -15.26 11.30
C ILE A 44 7.78 -15.37 12.18
N THR A 45 7.97 -15.26 13.50
CA THR A 45 6.90 -15.28 14.50
C THR A 45 6.76 -13.94 15.23
N GLU A 46 7.80 -13.11 15.18
CA GLU A 46 7.82 -11.80 15.83
C GLU A 46 8.76 -10.82 15.12
N GLY A 47 8.60 -9.55 15.40
CA GLY A 47 9.43 -8.49 14.84
C GLY A 47 9.02 -8.10 13.42
N ALA A 48 9.95 -7.56 12.64
CA ALA A 48 9.68 -7.08 11.29
C ALA A 48 9.29 -8.21 10.33
N ILE A 49 8.22 -8.01 9.57
CA ILE A 49 7.77 -8.95 8.55
C ILE A 49 8.67 -8.89 7.32
N PHE A 50 9.01 -7.70 6.84
CA PHE A 50 9.85 -7.52 5.66
C PHE A 50 11.31 -7.42 6.08
N ARG A 51 12.08 -8.40 5.62
CA ARG A 51 13.49 -8.54 6.00
C ARG A 51 14.38 -8.73 4.79
N ARG A 52 15.66 -8.36 4.94
CA ARG A 52 16.68 -8.63 3.94
C ARG A 52 16.89 -10.15 3.81
N LEU A 53 17.05 -10.60 2.58
CA LEU A 53 17.43 -11.97 2.28
C LEU A 53 18.90 -12.02 1.82
N TRP A 54 19.68 -12.88 2.47
CA TRP A 54 21.03 -13.22 2.07
C TRP A 54 21.06 -14.68 1.60
N LYS A 55 20.97 -14.88 0.30
CA LYS A 55 20.74 -16.21 -0.28
C LYS A 55 19.48 -16.84 0.32
N GLN A 56 19.61 -17.85 1.16
CA GLN A 56 18.49 -18.53 1.82
C GLN A 56 18.31 -18.13 3.31
N ARG A 57 19.03 -17.11 3.76
CA ARG A 57 18.99 -16.68 5.16
C ARG A 57 18.15 -15.43 5.30
N VAL A 58 17.22 -15.48 6.25
CA VAL A 58 16.43 -14.30 6.65
C VAL A 58 17.31 -13.40 7.50
N GLY A 59 17.48 -12.16 7.07
CA GLY A 59 18.31 -11.15 7.73
C GLY A 59 17.50 -10.14 8.53
N PRO A 60 18.09 -8.96 8.81
CA PRO A 60 17.42 -7.89 9.54
C PRO A 60 16.29 -7.24 8.76
N ALA A 61 15.49 -6.41 9.45
CA ALA A 61 14.44 -5.60 8.84
C ALA A 61 14.97 -4.77 7.66
N LEU A 62 14.15 -4.63 6.62
CA LEU A 62 14.46 -3.73 5.51
C LEU A 62 14.44 -2.28 5.99
N SER A 63 15.45 -1.51 5.59
CA SER A 63 15.41 -0.07 5.73
C SER A 63 14.46 0.59 4.71
N PRO A 64 13.94 1.80 4.97
CA PRO A 64 13.16 2.54 3.98
C PRO A 64 13.89 2.70 2.63
N ALA A 65 15.20 2.95 2.66
CA ALA A 65 16.02 3.05 1.46
C ALA A 65 16.05 1.71 0.68
N ALA A 66 16.21 0.58 1.38
CA ALA A 66 16.19 -0.73 0.75
C ALA A 66 14.86 -1.05 0.08
N VAL A 67 13.73 -0.66 0.68
CA VAL A 67 12.40 -0.78 0.06
C VAL A 67 12.34 0.01 -1.25
N GLY A 68 12.80 1.26 -1.26
CA GLY A 68 12.87 2.09 -2.47
C GLY A 68 13.70 1.45 -3.58
N GLU A 69 14.88 0.92 -3.25
CA GLU A 69 15.75 0.22 -4.20
C GLU A 69 15.10 -1.05 -4.79
N ILE A 70 14.37 -1.81 -3.98
CA ILE A 70 13.62 -2.97 -4.44
C ILE A 70 12.55 -2.56 -5.44
N VAL A 71 11.78 -1.51 -5.14
CA VAL A 71 10.74 -0.98 -6.05
C VAL A 71 11.36 -0.53 -7.38
N GLN A 72 12.43 0.25 -7.34
CA GLN A 72 13.16 0.70 -8.53
C GLN A 72 13.67 -0.47 -9.39
N ARG A 73 14.26 -1.45 -8.74
CA ARG A 73 14.76 -2.64 -9.43
C ARG A 73 13.63 -3.42 -10.10
N ARG A 74 12.52 -3.63 -9.41
CA ARG A 74 11.36 -4.33 -9.97
C ARG A 74 10.71 -3.57 -11.10
N ALA A 75 10.59 -2.25 -11.01
CA ALA A 75 10.09 -1.41 -12.09
C ALA A 75 10.96 -1.54 -13.34
N ARG A 76 12.29 -1.47 -13.19
CA ARG A 76 13.23 -1.67 -14.31
C ARG A 76 13.13 -3.07 -14.93
N GLN A 77 13.02 -4.10 -14.13
CA GLN A 77 12.83 -5.47 -14.59
C GLN A 77 11.53 -5.66 -15.37
N ALA A 78 10.49 -4.90 -15.00
CA ALA A 78 9.21 -4.87 -15.70
C ALA A 78 9.21 -3.98 -16.97
N GLY A 79 10.32 -3.33 -17.30
CA GLY A 79 10.42 -2.44 -18.45
C GLY A 79 9.74 -1.09 -18.24
N LEU A 80 9.46 -0.70 -17.01
CA LEU A 80 8.83 0.58 -16.71
C LEU A 80 9.90 1.69 -16.65
N GLU A 81 9.68 2.74 -17.40
CA GLU A 81 10.51 3.95 -17.38
C GLU A 81 9.93 4.95 -16.37
N GLY A 82 10.81 5.62 -15.62
CA GLY A 82 10.44 6.64 -14.67
C GLY A 82 11.20 6.54 -13.35
N ASP A 83 10.96 7.51 -12.47
CA ASP A 83 11.56 7.58 -11.14
C ASP A 83 10.59 6.93 -10.13
N PHE A 84 10.84 5.66 -9.84
CA PHE A 84 10.04 4.88 -8.91
C PHE A 84 10.71 4.81 -7.53
N GLY A 85 9.89 4.81 -6.48
CA GLY A 85 10.32 4.66 -5.10
C GLY A 85 9.23 4.07 -4.23
N GLY A 86 9.42 4.09 -2.90
CA GLY A 86 8.44 3.55 -1.96
C GLY A 86 7.05 4.20 -2.08
N HIS A 87 7.00 5.51 -2.32
CA HIS A 87 5.74 6.23 -2.51
C HIS A 87 5.02 5.90 -3.82
N SER A 88 5.70 5.34 -4.82
CA SER A 88 5.09 4.98 -6.10
C SER A 88 4.00 3.93 -5.95
N LEU A 89 4.17 2.98 -5.03
CA LEU A 89 3.15 1.97 -4.75
C LEU A 89 1.90 2.59 -4.13
N ARG A 90 2.08 3.55 -3.22
CA ARG A 90 0.98 4.25 -2.57
C ARG A 90 0.20 5.14 -3.54
N SER A 91 0.89 5.95 -4.33
CA SER A 91 0.25 6.80 -5.34
C SER A 91 -0.39 5.97 -6.46
N GLY A 92 0.27 4.91 -6.89
CA GLY A 92 -0.28 3.96 -7.86
C GLY A 92 -1.55 3.27 -7.36
N PHE A 93 -1.60 2.90 -6.09
CA PHE A 93 -2.81 2.35 -5.47
C PHE A 93 -3.97 3.34 -5.52
N VAL A 94 -3.74 4.61 -5.16
CA VAL A 94 -4.79 5.65 -5.21
C VAL A 94 -5.29 5.85 -6.64
N THR A 95 -4.39 5.96 -7.61
CA THR A 95 -4.73 6.14 -9.02
C THR A 95 -5.54 4.96 -9.56
N GLU A 96 -5.11 3.74 -9.29
CA GLU A 96 -5.81 2.54 -9.77
C GLU A 96 -7.17 2.35 -9.10
N ALA A 97 -7.25 2.54 -7.79
CA ALA A 97 -8.51 2.45 -7.06
C ALA A 97 -9.53 3.51 -7.56
N SER A 98 -9.05 4.72 -7.82
CA SER A 98 -9.85 5.78 -8.43
C SER A 98 -10.35 5.41 -9.83
N ARG A 99 -9.47 4.83 -10.66
CA ARG A 99 -9.82 4.36 -12.00
C ARG A 99 -10.88 3.26 -11.98
N GLN A 100 -10.86 2.41 -10.95
CA GLN A 100 -11.87 1.37 -10.73
C GLN A 100 -13.16 1.89 -10.06
N GLY A 101 -13.26 3.18 -9.80
CA GLY A 101 -14.46 3.79 -9.22
C GLY A 101 -14.61 3.61 -7.72
N VAL A 102 -13.53 3.27 -7.02
CA VAL A 102 -13.56 3.19 -5.56
C VAL A 102 -13.72 4.58 -4.95
N ALA A 103 -14.66 4.72 -4.01
CA ALA A 103 -14.95 6.00 -3.37
C ALA A 103 -13.73 6.53 -2.58
N LEU A 104 -13.49 7.84 -2.66
CA LEU A 104 -12.35 8.50 -2.01
C LEU A 104 -12.24 8.19 -0.50
N PRO A 105 -13.32 8.21 0.30
CA PRO A 105 -13.22 7.87 1.72
C PRO A 105 -12.68 6.46 1.97
N ALA A 106 -13.07 5.48 1.16
CA ALA A 106 -12.56 4.10 1.27
C ALA A 106 -11.07 4.02 0.93
N ILE A 107 -10.61 4.74 -0.09
CA ILE A 107 -9.19 4.83 -0.44
C ILE A 107 -8.40 5.45 0.72
N MET A 108 -8.87 6.60 1.25
CA MET A 108 -8.20 7.31 2.35
C MET A 108 -8.11 6.48 3.63
N GLN A 109 -9.09 5.63 3.90
CA GLN A 109 -9.08 4.72 5.05
C GLN A 109 -7.91 3.73 4.98
N LEU A 110 -7.60 3.19 3.81
CA LEU A 110 -6.49 2.27 3.62
C LEU A 110 -5.14 2.98 3.55
N THR A 111 -5.08 4.16 2.96
CA THR A 111 -3.84 4.93 2.81
C THR A 111 -3.51 5.82 4.01
N GLU A 112 -4.46 6.02 4.91
CA GLU A 112 -4.36 6.91 6.09
C GLU A 112 -4.09 8.39 5.74
N HIS A 113 -4.46 8.83 4.56
CA HIS A 113 -4.48 10.24 4.26
C HIS A 113 -5.57 10.93 5.10
N ARG A 114 -5.20 11.99 5.81
CA ARG A 114 -6.14 12.76 6.65
C ARG A 114 -6.75 13.95 5.92
N ALA A 115 -6.08 14.45 4.89
CA ALA A 115 -6.52 15.57 4.09
C ALA A 115 -6.78 15.15 2.66
N VAL A 116 -7.93 15.54 2.12
CA VAL A 116 -8.30 15.31 0.70
C VAL A 116 -7.24 15.88 -0.24
N SER A 117 -6.68 17.05 0.09
CA SER A 117 -5.62 17.70 -0.69
C SER A 117 -4.38 16.82 -0.90
N SER A 118 -4.10 15.89 0.03
CA SER A 118 -2.95 14.98 -0.09
C SER A 118 -3.12 13.90 -1.15
N VAL A 119 -4.35 13.58 -1.56
CA VAL A 119 -4.66 12.49 -2.49
C VAL A 119 -5.37 12.94 -3.75
N ILE A 120 -5.94 14.15 -3.77
CA ILE A 120 -6.84 14.59 -4.83
C ILE A 120 -6.19 14.56 -6.22
N GLY A 121 -4.91 14.88 -6.33
CA GLY A 121 -4.19 14.84 -7.60
C GLY A 121 -4.12 13.43 -8.19
N TYR A 122 -3.85 12.43 -7.37
CA TYR A 122 -3.81 11.02 -7.80
C TYR A 122 -5.22 10.48 -8.07
N PHE A 123 -6.19 10.85 -7.25
CA PHE A 123 -7.58 10.49 -7.44
C PHE A 123 -8.14 11.05 -8.75
N GLN A 124 -7.91 12.32 -9.04
CA GLN A 124 -8.39 12.96 -10.28
C GLN A 124 -7.75 12.36 -11.53
N SER A 125 -6.45 12.05 -11.50
CA SER A 125 -5.77 11.43 -12.65
C SER A 125 -6.30 10.02 -12.95
N GLY A 126 -6.78 9.29 -11.94
CA GLY A 126 -7.41 7.98 -12.11
C GLY A 126 -8.86 8.05 -12.57
N SER A 127 -9.63 9.10 -12.17
CA SER A 127 -11.07 9.18 -12.36
C SER A 127 -11.52 10.02 -13.56
N ALA A 128 -10.61 10.68 -14.27
CA ALA A 128 -10.96 11.65 -15.32
C ALA A 128 -11.91 11.12 -16.41
N THR A 129 -11.76 9.85 -16.78
CA THR A 129 -12.58 9.19 -17.82
C THR A 129 -13.64 8.24 -17.25
N ALA A 130 -13.56 7.90 -15.97
CA ALA A 130 -14.40 6.89 -15.32
C ALA A 130 -15.36 7.50 -14.28
N ASN A 131 -15.52 8.82 -14.27
CA ASN A 131 -16.35 9.50 -13.29
C ASN A 131 -17.83 9.12 -13.46
N PRO A 132 -18.45 8.39 -12.51
CA PRO A 132 -19.86 8.00 -12.62
C PRO A 132 -20.80 9.20 -12.69
N ALA A 133 -20.41 10.35 -12.12
CA ALA A 133 -21.20 11.57 -12.17
C ALA A 133 -21.38 12.11 -13.61
N ALA A 134 -20.43 11.82 -14.50
CA ALA A 134 -20.54 12.18 -15.90
C ALA A 134 -21.61 11.39 -16.66
N ARG A 135 -22.11 10.29 -16.08
CA ARG A 135 -23.08 9.37 -16.69
C ARG A 135 -24.45 9.41 -16.04
N LEU A 136 -24.69 10.33 -15.10
CA LEU A 136 -25.96 10.43 -14.39
C LEU A 136 -27.17 10.75 -15.29
N LEU A 137 -26.92 11.20 -16.50
CA LEU A 137 -27.98 11.53 -17.51
C LEU A 137 -28.08 10.48 -18.62
N GLU A 138 -27.32 9.39 -18.54
CA GLU A 138 -27.47 8.27 -19.46
C GLU A 138 -28.51 7.29 -18.87
N ASP A 139 -29.78 7.48 -19.20
CA ASP A 139 -30.86 6.51 -19.00
C ASP A 139 -31.01 5.62 -20.21
#